data_1ed996fae35b8107a3d9d9a769f43995
#
_entry.id   1ed996fae35b8107a3d9d9a769f43995
#
_cell.length_a   1.000
_cell.length_b   1.000
_cell.length_c   1.000
_cell.angle_alpha   90.00
_cell.angle_beta   90.00
_cell.angle_gamma   90.00
#
_symmetry.space_group_name_H-M   'P 1'
#
loop_
_entity.id
_entity.type
_entity.pdbx_description
1 polymer ?
#
loop_
_entity_poly.entity_id
_entity_poly.type
_entity_poly.pdbx_seq_one_letter_code
_entity_poly.pdbx_strand_id
1 'polypeptide(L)'
;MYDSRRANKAKAITLDYILSRVSEYDIYARYLGQFKIGYIYNSPFREDKNPSFGIFHSKKTGKLLFKDHGNGLCGDVIKFVQEFTGITNYNETLNQIVKDLNIKNNTILKSTKEQKPTEETVIGVVRQDFTEIDKSYWSQFHISIDTLKLYNVNSIKYYLCNGIVKGIYKDENPMYAYKVYDHFKIYRPLADKYTKWRNNLTEYDIQGYAQLPEKGNLLIITKSMKDVMCLKELGYNAISPSSESTFIPDDALEVLKKRFKHILICFDRDAPGIKNMRKISLKTGLNCFLVHKKFKSKDISDAIKNNSFEVIREWLNQTLKRYEEFSN
;
A
#
# COMPACT_ATOMS: atom_id res chain seq x y z
N MET A 1 -0.08 20.30 56.16
CA MET A 1 0.81 19.19 55.76
C MET A 1 0.13 18.41 54.63
N TYR A 2 0.50 18.70 53.42
CA TYR A 2 0.03 17.98 52.24
C TYR A 2 1.05 16.91 51.90
N ASP A 3 0.60 15.65 51.96
CA ASP A 3 1.44 14.47 51.71
C ASP A 3 1.67 14.29 50.20
N SER A 4 2.91 14.55 49.78
CA SER A 4 3.37 14.44 48.38
C SER A 4 3.89 13.03 48.09
N ARG A 5 3.00 12.04 48.01
CA ARG A 5 3.35 10.71 47.50
C ARG A 5 2.60 10.41 46.20
N ARG A 6 2.93 11.13 45.15
CA ARG A 6 2.69 10.64 43.81
C ARG A 6 3.88 9.77 43.36
N ALA A 7 3.79 8.50 43.69
CA ALA A 7 4.70 7.51 43.13
C ALA A 7 4.64 7.59 41.57
N ASN A 8 5.78 7.91 40.97
CA ASN A 8 6.00 7.76 39.53
C ASN A 8 5.73 6.29 39.13
N LYS A 9 4.52 5.98 38.64
CA LYS A 9 4.27 4.71 37.96
C LYS A 9 5.16 4.71 36.74
N ALA A 10 6.26 3.99 36.77
CA ALA A 10 7.08 3.72 35.59
C ALA A 10 6.15 3.20 34.48
N LYS A 11 6.12 3.88 33.35
CA LYS A 11 5.30 3.53 32.22
C LYS A 11 5.74 2.14 31.74
N ALA A 12 4.85 1.16 31.78
CA ALA A 12 5.18 -0.21 31.39
C ALA A 12 5.75 -0.22 29.97
N ILE A 13 6.86 -0.92 29.75
CA ILE A 13 7.46 -1.10 28.42
C ILE A 13 6.50 -1.96 27.60
N THR A 14 6.15 -1.50 26.40
CA THR A 14 5.30 -2.22 25.46
C THR A 14 6.07 -2.55 24.18
N LEU A 15 5.61 -3.53 23.41
CA LEU A 15 6.22 -3.83 22.11
C LEU A 15 6.15 -2.63 21.16
N ASP A 16 5.04 -1.90 21.15
CA ASP A 16 4.89 -0.68 20.32
C ASP A 16 5.91 0.39 20.72
N TYR A 17 6.21 0.51 22.01
CA TYR A 17 7.27 1.41 22.50
C TYR A 17 8.64 1.00 21.94
N ILE A 18 8.97 -0.29 21.92
CA ILE A 18 10.22 -0.82 21.36
C ILE A 18 10.25 -0.59 19.85
N LEU A 19 9.20 -0.99 19.13
CA LEU A 19 9.12 -0.88 17.67
C LEU A 19 8.99 0.57 17.15
N SER A 20 8.69 1.52 18.04
CA SER A 20 8.83 2.95 17.70
C SER A 20 10.28 3.44 17.64
N ARG A 21 11.26 2.65 18.08
CA ARG A 21 12.68 2.99 18.19
C ARG A 21 13.60 2.10 17.38
N VAL A 22 13.25 0.82 17.24
CA VAL A 22 14.00 -0.19 16.49
C VAL A 22 13.03 -1.00 15.63
N SER A 23 13.49 -1.56 14.52
CA SER A 23 12.69 -2.44 13.68
C SER A 23 12.69 -3.88 14.20
N GLU A 24 11.72 -4.71 13.77
CA GLU A 24 11.77 -6.15 14.02
C GLU A 24 13.07 -6.76 13.47
N TYR A 25 13.58 -6.26 12.33
CA TYR A 25 14.87 -6.67 11.78
C TYR A 25 16.02 -6.43 12.76
N ASP A 26 16.09 -5.25 13.40
CA ASP A 26 17.17 -4.91 14.35
C ASP A 26 17.13 -5.84 15.56
N ILE A 27 15.94 -6.22 16.01
CA ILE A 27 15.80 -7.18 17.11
C ILE A 27 16.34 -8.55 16.68
N TYR A 28 15.95 -9.09 15.52
CA TYR A 28 16.51 -10.34 15.02
C TYR A 28 18.03 -10.26 14.83
N ALA A 29 18.51 -9.17 14.22
CA ALA A 29 19.93 -8.98 13.95
C ALA A 29 20.78 -8.90 15.22
N ARG A 30 20.23 -8.43 16.33
CA ARG A 30 20.92 -8.39 17.63
C ARG A 30 21.35 -9.79 18.10
N TYR A 31 20.52 -10.79 17.82
CA TYR A 31 20.76 -12.19 18.28
C TYR A 31 21.39 -13.07 17.23
N LEU A 32 21.08 -12.83 15.94
CA LEU A 32 21.56 -13.67 14.83
C LEU A 32 22.79 -13.11 14.11
N GLY A 33 23.14 -11.84 14.36
CA GLY A 33 24.07 -11.13 13.49
C GLY A 33 23.42 -10.72 12.18
N GLN A 34 24.23 -10.52 11.13
CA GLN A 34 23.70 -10.17 9.79
C GLN A 34 23.01 -11.37 9.15
N PHE A 35 21.78 -11.14 8.69
CA PHE A 35 20.99 -12.14 7.98
C PHE A 35 20.22 -11.52 6.81
N LYS A 36 19.75 -12.36 5.88
CA LYS A 36 18.89 -11.95 4.77
C LYS A 36 17.52 -12.58 4.93
N ILE A 37 16.46 -11.76 4.80
CA ILE A 37 15.07 -12.22 4.85
C ILE A 37 14.80 -13.13 3.65
N GLY A 38 14.12 -14.28 3.88
CA GLY A 38 13.78 -15.25 2.86
C GLY A 38 14.91 -16.26 2.55
N TYR A 39 16.03 -16.19 3.25
CA TYR A 39 17.10 -17.21 3.17
C TYR A 39 16.96 -18.22 4.30
N ILE A 40 17.52 -19.42 4.08
CA ILE A 40 17.51 -20.53 5.06
C ILE A 40 18.91 -20.65 5.65
N TYR A 41 18.98 -20.76 6.97
CA TYR A 41 20.18 -20.86 7.78
C TYR A 41 20.13 -22.11 8.68
N ASN A 42 21.22 -22.44 9.33
CA ASN A 42 21.22 -23.39 10.43
C ASN A 42 20.41 -22.83 11.59
N SER A 43 19.68 -23.70 12.31
CA SER A 43 18.87 -23.29 13.44
C SER A 43 19.73 -22.67 14.56
N PRO A 44 19.35 -21.49 15.10
CA PRO A 44 20.02 -20.92 16.26
C PRO A 44 19.59 -21.58 17.58
N PHE A 45 18.62 -22.49 17.54
CA PHE A 45 18.01 -23.13 18.71
C PHE A 45 18.52 -24.55 18.99
N ARG A 46 19.22 -25.16 18.04
CA ARG A 46 19.68 -26.55 18.10
C ARG A 46 20.84 -26.78 17.13
N GLU A 47 21.55 -27.89 17.31
CA GLU A 47 22.48 -28.33 16.28
C GLU A 47 21.72 -28.70 15.00
N ASP A 48 22.16 -28.15 13.87
CA ASP A 48 21.52 -28.29 12.58
C ASP A 48 22.56 -28.68 11.51
N LYS A 49 22.47 -29.89 10.99
CA LYS A 49 23.36 -30.39 9.92
C LYS A 49 22.94 -29.87 8.54
N ASN A 50 21.67 -29.56 8.35
CA ASN A 50 21.11 -29.02 7.12
C ASN A 50 20.32 -27.77 7.43
N PRO A 51 20.59 -26.62 6.78
CA PRO A 51 19.90 -25.37 7.02
C PRO A 51 18.37 -25.54 6.98
N SER A 52 17.69 -25.15 8.04
CA SER A 52 16.25 -25.31 8.16
C SER A 52 15.53 -24.14 8.83
N PHE A 53 16.25 -23.11 9.27
CA PHE A 53 15.71 -21.92 9.91
C PHE A 53 15.65 -20.74 8.93
N GLY A 54 14.55 -20.01 8.90
CA GLY A 54 14.39 -18.81 8.07
C GLY A 54 13.56 -17.74 8.72
N ILE A 55 13.81 -16.49 8.30
CA ILE A 55 13.00 -15.33 8.63
C ILE A 55 12.33 -14.82 7.36
N PHE A 56 11.05 -14.51 7.43
CA PHE A 56 10.25 -14.12 6.28
C PHE A 56 9.15 -13.12 6.68
N HIS A 57 8.66 -12.35 5.72
CA HIS A 57 7.51 -11.49 5.95
C HIS A 57 6.22 -12.29 5.97
N SER A 58 5.41 -12.10 7.00
CA SER A 58 4.04 -12.59 7.04
C SER A 58 3.24 -11.97 5.89
N LYS A 59 2.70 -12.80 5.03
CA LYS A 59 1.81 -12.35 3.93
C LYS A 59 0.54 -11.64 4.44
N LYS A 60 0.12 -11.95 5.67
CA LYS A 60 -1.11 -11.43 6.28
C LYS A 60 -0.89 -10.09 7.00
N THR A 61 0.24 -9.93 7.68
CA THR A 61 0.47 -8.78 8.59
C THR A 61 1.63 -7.89 8.17
N GLY A 62 2.50 -8.35 7.26
CA GLY A 62 3.75 -7.68 6.89
C GLY A 62 4.87 -7.81 7.93
N LYS A 63 4.58 -8.31 9.14
CA LYS A 63 5.56 -8.50 10.22
C LYS A 63 6.58 -9.58 9.86
N LEU A 64 7.77 -9.49 10.44
CA LEU A 64 8.76 -10.56 10.34
C LEU A 64 8.39 -11.72 11.25
N LEU A 65 8.35 -12.90 10.67
CA LEU A 65 8.16 -14.18 11.37
C LEU A 65 9.37 -15.06 11.14
N PHE A 66 9.69 -15.91 12.11
CA PHE A 66 10.66 -16.97 11.92
C PHE A 66 9.95 -18.33 11.80
N LYS A 67 10.62 -19.27 11.17
CA LYS A 67 10.25 -20.67 11.14
C LYS A 67 11.48 -21.56 11.08
N ASP A 68 11.56 -22.52 11.99
CA ASP A 68 12.48 -23.64 11.95
C ASP A 68 11.74 -24.86 11.39
N HIS A 69 12.05 -25.22 10.15
CA HIS A 69 11.41 -26.36 9.49
C HIS A 69 11.86 -27.73 10.05
N GLY A 70 12.95 -27.76 10.81
CA GLY A 70 13.47 -29.01 11.36
C GLY A 70 12.67 -29.50 12.56
N ASN A 71 12.10 -28.61 13.38
CA ASN A 71 11.28 -28.95 14.55
C ASN A 71 9.88 -28.32 14.51
N GLY A 72 9.55 -27.55 13.47
CA GLY A 72 8.26 -26.90 13.31
C GLY A 72 8.06 -25.62 14.14
N LEU A 73 9.06 -25.20 14.92
CA LEU A 73 8.99 -24.00 15.73
C LEU A 73 8.82 -22.77 14.86
N CYS A 74 7.85 -21.91 15.17
CA CYS A 74 7.61 -20.66 14.45
C CYS A 74 6.98 -19.62 15.36
N GLY A 75 7.11 -18.35 14.98
CA GLY A 75 6.54 -17.24 15.73
C GLY A 75 6.98 -15.86 15.25
N ASP A 76 6.59 -14.86 16.01
CA ASP A 76 7.02 -13.50 15.83
C ASP A 76 8.38 -13.20 16.53
N VAL A 77 8.81 -11.96 16.47
CA VAL A 77 10.07 -11.51 17.06
C VAL A 77 10.14 -11.73 18.59
N ILE A 78 9.01 -11.63 19.29
CA ILE A 78 8.98 -11.88 20.76
C ILE A 78 9.18 -13.34 21.06
N LYS A 79 8.44 -14.22 20.35
CA LYS A 79 8.61 -15.67 20.48
C LYS A 79 10.03 -16.10 20.14
N PHE A 80 10.64 -15.48 19.11
CA PHE A 80 12.03 -15.73 18.77
C PHE A 80 12.98 -15.41 19.93
N VAL A 81 12.85 -14.21 20.55
CA VAL A 81 13.71 -13.80 21.67
C VAL A 81 13.49 -14.71 22.90
N GLN A 82 12.25 -15.11 23.14
CA GLN A 82 11.93 -16.08 24.21
C GLN A 82 12.66 -17.40 24.01
N GLU A 83 12.60 -17.98 22.84
CA GLU A 83 13.28 -19.23 22.52
C GLU A 83 14.80 -19.09 22.56
N PHE A 84 15.32 -17.95 22.08
CA PHE A 84 16.77 -17.70 22.04
C PHE A 84 17.37 -17.48 23.44
N THR A 85 16.63 -16.80 24.32
CA THR A 85 17.13 -16.41 25.66
C THR A 85 16.67 -17.33 26.78
N GLY A 86 15.68 -18.19 26.53
CA GLY A 86 15.03 -19.04 27.55
C GLY A 86 14.07 -18.26 28.47
N ILE A 87 13.82 -16.97 28.21
CA ILE A 87 12.91 -16.14 29.01
C ILE A 87 11.48 -16.42 28.53
N THR A 88 10.62 -16.91 29.40
CA THR A 88 9.22 -17.24 29.05
C THR A 88 8.23 -16.10 29.34
N ASN A 89 8.55 -15.21 30.28
CA ASN A 89 7.69 -14.10 30.64
C ASN A 89 7.76 -12.97 29.61
N TYR A 90 6.60 -12.56 29.09
CA TYR A 90 6.49 -11.53 28.04
C TYR A 90 7.11 -10.18 28.44
N ASN A 91 6.83 -9.68 29.67
CA ASN A 91 7.35 -8.40 30.12
C ASN A 91 8.86 -8.44 30.39
N GLU A 92 9.37 -9.56 30.87
CA GLU A 92 10.81 -9.76 31.01
C GLU A 92 11.51 -9.81 29.66
N THR A 93 10.88 -10.44 28.66
CA THR A 93 11.38 -10.45 27.27
C THR A 93 11.47 -9.04 26.70
N LEU A 94 10.44 -8.20 26.90
CA LEU A 94 10.49 -6.79 26.48
C LEU A 94 11.62 -6.01 27.17
N ASN A 95 11.81 -6.21 28.48
CA ASN A 95 12.89 -5.59 29.23
C ASN A 95 14.27 -6.06 28.74
N GLN A 96 14.40 -7.35 28.42
CA GLN A 96 15.63 -7.91 27.85
C GLN A 96 15.96 -7.28 26.50
N ILE A 97 14.99 -7.14 25.60
CA ILE A 97 15.14 -6.48 24.30
C ILE A 97 15.61 -5.02 24.48
N VAL A 98 14.99 -4.28 25.40
CA VAL A 98 15.38 -2.88 25.72
C VAL A 98 16.82 -2.81 26.19
N LYS A 99 17.25 -3.74 27.06
CA LYS A 99 18.62 -3.82 27.58
C LYS A 99 19.61 -4.18 26.47
N ASP A 100 19.33 -5.21 25.69
CA ASP A 100 20.22 -5.75 24.66
C ASP A 100 20.46 -4.78 23.50
N LEU A 101 19.43 -3.99 23.16
CA LEU A 101 19.50 -2.95 22.14
C LEU A 101 19.82 -1.57 22.69
N ASN A 102 20.11 -1.47 24.01
CA ASN A 102 20.46 -0.23 24.70
C ASN A 102 19.46 0.93 24.44
N ILE A 103 18.16 0.61 24.47
CA ILE A 103 17.07 1.57 24.21
C ILE A 103 16.92 2.48 25.44
N LYS A 104 17.48 3.70 25.37
CA LYS A 104 17.42 4.69 26.47
C LYS A 104 16.05 5.36 26.54
N ASN A 105 15.53 5.55 27.76
CA ASN A 105 14.21 6.12 28.03
C ASN A 105 14.02 7.59 27.58
N ASN A 106 15.08 8.32 27.16
CA ASN A 106 15.02 9.76 26.91
C ASN A 106 15.70 10.24 25.63
N THR A 107 15.94 9.40 24.66
CA THR A 107 16.39 9.88 23.36
C THR A 107 15.40 9.40 22.31
N ILE A 108 14.63 10.33 21.76
CA ILE A 108 14.18 10.21 20.39
C ILE A 108 15.49 10.22 19.57
N LEU A 109 16.15 9.10 19.50
CA LEU A 109 16.92 8.81 18.32
C LEU A 109 15.84 8.74 17.25
N LYS A 110 15.65 9.86 16.50
CA LYS A 110 15.32 9.68 15.10
C LYS A 110 16.24 8.55 14.71
N SER A 111 15.67 7.34 14.55
CA SER A 111 16.33 6.35 13.75
C SER A 111 16.54 7.10 12.44
N THR A 112 17.73 7.63 12.23
CA THR A 112 18.30 7.54 10.93
C THR A 112 18.15 6.05 10.68
N LYS A 113 17.05 5.69 10.01
CA LYS A 113 17.06 4.58 9.10
C LYS A 113 18.32 4.84 8.28
N GLU A 114 19.44 4.28 8.67
CA GLU A 114 20.27 3.66 7.69
C GLU A 114 19.38 2.58 7.09
N GLN A 115 18.45 3.02 6.26
CA GLN A 115 18.13 2.31 5.08
C GLN A 115 19.50 2.07 4.46
N LYS A 116 20.09 0.86 4.67
CA LYS A 116 20.82 0.26 3.55
C LYS A 116 19.92 0.60 2.37
N PRO A 117 20.41 1.33 1.37
CA PRO A 117 19.58 1.64 0.24
C PRO A 117 18.96 0.31 -0.13
N THR A 118 17.66 0.15 0.12
CA THR A 118 16.88 -0.88 -0.57
C THR A 118 17.19 -0.51 -1.98
N GLU A 119 18.01 -1.32 -2.66
CA GLU A 119 18.30 -1.13 -4.07
C GLU A 119 16.94 -0.85 -4.66
N GLU A 120 16.74 0.38 -5.11
CA GLU A 120 15.43 0.81 -5.60
C GLU A 120 15.03 -0.25 -6.61
N THR A 121 13.86 -0.85 -6.40
CA THR A 121 13.43 -1.90 -7.30
C THR A 121 13.22 -1.26 -8.66
N VAL A 122 14.18 -1.41 -9.55
CA VAL A 122 14.12 -0.90 -10.91
C VAL A 122 13.19 -1.81 -11.69
N ILE A 123 12.05 -1.28 -12.15
CA ILE A 123 11.14 -1.99 -13.03
C ILE A 123 11.38 -1.53 -14.47
N GLY A 124 11.80 -2.47 -15.32
CA GLY A 124 11.87 -2.29 -16.77
C GLY A 124 10.68 -2.97 -17.45
N VAL A 125 10.21 -2.41 -18.56
CA VAL A 125 9.08 -2.97 -19.32
C VAL A 125 9.41 -3.01 -20.81
N VAL A 126 8.99 -4.07 -21.49
CA VAL A 126 8.98 -4.13 -22.95
C VAL A 126 7.52 -4.06 -23.40
N ARG A 127 7.21 -2.98 -24.12
CA ARG A 127 5.85 -2.67 -24.58
C ARG A 127 5.50 -3.50 -25.81
N GLN A 128 4.21 -3.65 -26.04
CA GLN A 128 3.61 -4.16 -27.27
C GLN A 128 2.36 -3.36 -27.61
N ASP A 129 1.85 -3.53 -28.82
CA ASP A 129 0.56 -2.96 -29.19
C ASP A 129 -0.57 -3.64 -28.42
N PHE A 130 -1.66 -2.93 -28.23
CA PHE A 130 -2.85 -3.49 -27.59
C PHE A 130 -3.47 -4.56 -28.50
N THR A 131 -3.55 -5.78 -28.00
CA THR A 131 -4.22 -6.91 -28.66
C THR A 131 -5.74 -6.76 -28.60
N GLU A 132 -6.48 -7.60 -29.34
CA GLU A 132 -7.96 -7.63 -29.24
C GLU A 132 -8.41 -8.08 -27.83
N ILE A 133 -7.63 -8.91 -27.17
CA ILE A 133 -7.87 -9.33 -25.78
C ILE A 133 -7.74 -8.13 -24.82
N ASP A 134 -6.70 -7.30 -25.00
CA ASP A 134 -6.52 -6.09 -24.21
C ASP A 134 -7.69 -5.11 -24.43
N LYS A 135 -8.08 -4.88 -25.67
CA LYS A 135 -9.21 -4.01 -26.02
C LYS A 135 -10.51 -4.52 -25.39
N SER A 136 -10.78 -5.81 -25.52
CA SER A 136 -11.93 -6.47 -24.88
C SER A 136 -11.89 -6.35 -23.36
N TYR A 137 -10.72 -6.50 -22.73
CA TYR A 137 -10.58 -6.33 -21.29
C TYR A 137 -10.93 -4.91 -20.84
N TRP A 138 -10.40 -3.88 -21.49
CA TRP A 138 -10.62 -2.49 -21.09
C TRP A 138 -12.00 -1.96 -21.44
N SER A 139 -12.60 -2.45 -22.54
CA SER A 139 -13.96 -2.07 -22.94
C SER A 139 -15.03 -2.43 -21.90
N GLN A 140 -14.81 -3.45 -21.07
CA GLN A 140 -15.71 -3.80 -19.94
C GLN A 140 -15.88 -2.66 -18.94
N PHE A 141 -14.93 -1.74 -18.89
CA PHE A 141 -14.92 -0.57 -18.01
C PHE A 141 -15.18 0.72 -18.77
N HIS A 142 -15.58 0.65 -20.04
CA HIS A 142 -15.70 1.77 -20.97
C HIS A 142 -14.43 2.62 -21.09
N ILE A 143 -13.26 2.04 -20.83
CA ILE A 143 -11.97 2.73 -20.98
C ILE A 143 -11.50 2.56 -22.42
N SER A 144 -11.37 3.70 -23.12
CA SER A 144 -10.91 3.75 -24.51
C SER A 144 -9.38 3.58 -24.60
N ILE A 145 -8.88 3.18 -25.77
CA ILE A 145 -7.44 3.12 -26.04
C ILE A 145 -6.79 4.51 -25.91
N ASP A 146 -7.50 5.56 -26.25
CA ASP A 146 -6.99 6.93 -26.12
C ASP A 146 -6.86 7.34 -24.65
N THR A 147 -7.78 6.94 -23.80
CA THR A 147 -7.66 7.12 -22.35
C THR A 147 -6.49 6.30 -21.79
N LEU A 148 -6.29 5.07 -22.22
CA LEU A 148 -5.10 4.30 -21.81
C LEU A 148 -3.80 5.01 -22.19
N LYS A 149 -3.69 5.51 -23.42
CA LYS A 149 -2.53 6.27 -23.91
C LYS A 149 -2.35 7.57 -23.11
N LEU A 150 -3.42 8.33 -22.86
CA LEU A 150 -3.40 9.57 -22.07
C LEU A 150 -2.81 9.34 -20.67
N TYR A 151 -3.15 8.23 -20.04
CA TYR A 151 -2.66 7.87 -18.70
C TYR A 151 -1.38 7.02 -18.71
N ASN A 152 -0.67 6.93 -19.86
CA ASN A 152 0.55 6.15 -20.03
C ASN A 152 0.40 4.68 -19.61
N VAL A 153 -0.78 4.10 -19.85
CA VAL A 153 -1.01 2.68 -19.67
C VAL A 153 -0.65 1.96 -20.97
N ASN A 154 0.19 0.94 -20.88
CA ASN A 154 0.67 0.19 -22.03
C ASN A 154 0.41 -1.31 -21.83
N SER A 155 0.05 -2.02 -22.90
CA SER A 155 0.22 -3.45 -22.94
C SER A 155 1.71 -3.80 -22.99
N ILE A 156 2.13 -4.82 -22.25
CA ILE A 156 3.56 -5.16 -22.15
C ILE A 156 3.81 -6.63 -22.44
N LYS A 157 4.83 -6.88 -23.26
CA LYS A 157 5.26 -8.23 -23.61
C LYS A 157 5.88 -8.96 -22.43
N TYR A 158 6.71 -8.25 -21.65
CA TYR A 158 7.27 -8.73 -20.39
C TYR A 158 7.77 -7.56 -19.54
N TYR A 159 8.01 -7.84 -18.27
CA TYR A 159 8.66 -6.88 -17.37
C TYR A 159 9.82 -7.52 -16.59
N LEU A 160 10.74 -6.66 -16.19
CA LEU A 160 11.92 -7.03 -15.41
C LEU A 160 11.88 -6.32 -14.06
N CYS A 161 12.44 -6.97 -13.03
CA CYS A 161 12.81 -6.31 -11.79
C CYS A 161 14.31 -6.50 -11.60
N ASN A 162 15.05 -5.41 -11.49
CA ASN A 162 16.51 -5.41 -11.34
C ASN A 162 17.19 -6.27 -12.43
N GLY A 163 16.78 -6.09 -13.69
CA GLY A 163 17.32 -6.81 -14.84
C GLY A 163 16.81 -8.25 -15.03
N ILE A 164 16.03 -8.80 -14.09
CA ILE A 164 15.52 -10.18 -14.16
C ILE A 164 14.07 -10.19 -14.63
N VAL A 165 13.75 -10.95 -15.68
CA VAL A 165 12.37 -11.14 -16.17
C VAL A 165 11.52 -11.78 -15.08
N LYS A 166 10.39 -11.14 -14.73
CA LYS A 166 9.46 -11.55 -13.67
C LYS A 166 8.07 -11.94 -14.17
N GLY A 167 7.73 -11.56 -15.39
CA GLY A 167 6.47 -11.95 -16.02
C GLY A 167 6.51 -11.77 -17.51
N ILE A 168 5.82 -12.65 -18.21
CA ILE A 168 5.67 -12.65 -19.66
C ILE A 168 4.16 -12.63 -19.96
N TYR A 169 3.77 -11.83 -20.96
CA TYR A 169 2.38 -11.75 -21.46
C TYR A 169 1.89 -13.11 -21.94
N LYS A 170 0.66 -13.38 -21.66
CA LYS A 170 -0.10 -14.49 -22.20
C LYS A 170 -1.54 -14.04 -22.42
N ASP A 171 -2.19 -14.57 -23.41
CA ASP A 171 -3.57 -14.20 -23.74
C ASP A 171 -4.54 -14.49 -22.56
N GLU A 172 -4.33 -15.60 -21.86
CA GLU A 172 -5.08 -15.95 -20.66
C GLU A 172 -4.67 -15.16 -19.40
N ASN A 173 -3.60 -14.35 -19.50
CA ASN A 173 -3.11 -13.53 -18.40
C ASN A 173 -2.42 -12.26 -18.91
N PRO A 174 -3.20 -11.31 -19.47
CA PRO A 174 -2.70 -10.07 -20.02
C PRO A 174 -2.00 -9.23 -18.95
N MET A 175 -1.08 -8.38 -19.38
CA MET A 175 -0.28 -7.55 -18.49
C MET A 175 -0.23 -6.11 -18.98
N TYR A 176 -0.38 -5.19 -18.03
CA TYR A 176 -0.35 -3.75 -18.29
C TYR A 176 0.67 -3.07 -17.38
N ALA A 177 1.37 -2.07 -17.92
CA ALA A 177 2.24 -1.19 -17.17
C ALA A 177 1.65 0.21 -17.12
N TYR A 178 1.41 0.73 -15.93
CA TYR A 178 1.08 2.13 -15.67
C TYR A 178 2.38 2.87 -15.42
N LYS A 179 2.77 3.76 -16.33
CA LYS A 179 3.93 4.62 -16.13
C LYS A 179 3.49 5.88 -15.40
N VAL A 180 4.04 6.10 -14.20
CA VAL A 180 3.84 7.31 -13.41
C VAL A 180 5.20 7.94 -13.21
N TYR A 181 5.46 9.07 -13.88
CA TYR A 181 6.79 9.68 -14.01
C TYR A 181 7.84 8.65 -14.49
N ASP A 182 8.85 8.35 -13.69
CA ASP A 182 9.90 7.38 -14.04
C ASP A 182 9.66 5.99 -13.46
N HIS A 183 8.57 5.80 -12.73
CA HIS A 183 8.22 4.55 -12.06
C HIS A 183 7.10 3.80 -12.80
N PHE A 184 6.97 2.52 -12.44
CA PHE A 184 5.97 1.62 -13.04
C PHE A 184 5.15 0.89 -11.99
N LYS A 185 3.86 0.73 -12.31
CA LYS A 185 2.96 -0.19 -11.62
C LYS A 185 2.46 -1.21 -12.63
N ILE A 186 2.85 -2.46 -12.43
CA ILE A 186 2.46 -3.59 -13.28
C ILE A 186 1.15 -4.15 -12.77
N TYR A 187 0.20 -4.33 -13.68
CA TYR A 187 -1.12 -4.88 -13.45
C TYR A 187 -1.35 -6.15 -14.25
N ARG A 188 -1.70 -7.21 -13.56
CA ARG A 188 -2.05 -8.52 -14.14
C ARG A 188 -3.46 -8.88 -13.66
N PRO A 189 -4.50 -8.49 -14.41
CA PRO A 189 -5.90 -8.56 -13.93
C PRO A 189 -6.37 -9.96 -13.56
N LEU A 190 -5.92 -10.98 -14.28
CA LEU A 190 -6.34 -12.37 -14.12
C LEU A 190 -5.39 -13.21 -13.27
N ALA A 191 -4.30 -12.63 -12.77
CA ALA A 191 -3.40 -13.30 -11.86
C ALA A 191 -4.00 -13.38 -10.43
N ASP A 192 -3.46 -14.29 -9.62
CA ASP A 192 -3.81 -14.38 -8.20
C ASP A 192 -3.52 -13.06 -7.47
N LYS A 193 -4.19 -12.85 -6.32
CA LYS A 193 -4.11 -11.57 -5.59
C LYS A 193 -2.70 -11.18 -5.16
N TYR A 194 -1.76 -12.11 -5.02
CA TYR A 194 -0.41 -11.86 -4.55
C TYR A 194 0.54 -11.47 -5.69
N THR A 195 0.23 -11.88 -6.91
CA THR A 195 1.02 -11.59 -8.11
C THR A 195 0.32 -10.59 -9.04
N LYS A 196 -0.91 -10.18 -8.72
CA LYS A 196 -1.73 -9.24 -9.49
C LYS A 196 -1.06 -7.88 -9.67
N TRP A 197 -0.32 -7.43 -8.67
CA TRP A 197 0.32 -6.12 -8.64
C TRP A 197 1.81 -6.21 -8.34
N ARG A 198 2.60 -5.43 -9.07
CA ARG A 198 4.01 -5.16 -8.77
C ARG A 198 4.28 -3.70 -9.07
N ASN A 199 4.99 -2.97 -8.20
CA ASN A 199 5.32 -1.58 -8.47
C ASN A 199 6.63 -1.17 -7.76
N ASN A 200 7.19 -0.04 -8.21
CA ASN A 200 8.25 0.70 -7.55
C ASN A 200 7.84 2.16 -7.31
N LEU A 201 6.52 2.44 -7.23
CA LEU A 201 5.99 3.76 -6.98
C LEU A 201 6.35 4.26 -5.58
N THR A 202 6.68 5.54 -5.47
CA THR A 202 6.82 6.29 -4.23
C THR A 202 5.48 6.89 -3.79
N GLU A 203 5.42 7.53 -2.64
CA GLU A 203 4.20 8.23 -2.19
C GLU A 203 3.85 9.47 -3.07
N TYR A 204 4.84 10.05 -3.75
CA TYR A 204 4.67 11.18 -4.66
C TYR A 204 4.27 10.77 -6.08
N ASP A 205 4.27 9.49 -6.40
CA ASP A 205 3.79 8.98 -7.69
C ASP A 205 2.25 8.92 -7.70
N ILE A 206 1.63 10.10 -7.67
CA ILE A 206 0.18 10.23 -7.66
C ILE A 206 -0.35 9.92 -9.06
N GLN A 207 -1.10 8.83 -9.17
CA GLN A 207 -1.65 8.34 -10.43
C GLN A 207 -2.71 9.31 -10.95
N GLY A 208 -2.56 9.77 -12.20
CA GLY A 208 -3.48 10.72 -12.86
C GLY A 208 -3.16 12.19 -12.59
N TYR A 209 -2.15 12.52 -11.75
CA TYR A 209 -1.83 13.90 -11.41
C TYR A 209 -1.36 14.74 -12.61
N ALA A 210 -0.53 14.14 -13.47
CA ALA A 210 0.00 14.80 -14.66
C ALA A 210 -1.08 15.13 -15.72
N GLN A 211 -2.24 14.48 -15.66
CA GLN A 211 -3.38 14.67 -16.57
C GLN A 211 -4.37 15.72 -16.07
N LEU A 212 -4.16 16.27 -14.87
CA LEU A 212 -5.05 17.28 -14.30
C LEU A 212 -4.87 18.64 -14.98
N PRO A 213 -5.96 19.39 -15.23
CA PRO A 213 -5.86 20.79 -15.65
C PRO A 213 -5.23 21.65 -14.55
N GLU A 214 -4.67 22.81 -14.90
CA GLU A 214 -4.11 23.75 -13.92
C GLU A 214 -5.12 24.17 -12.85
N LYS A 215 -6.38 24.36 -13.23
CA LYS A 215 -7.51 24.69 -12.35
C LYS A 215 -8.75 23.89 -12.76
N GLY A 216 -9.61 23.62 -11.81
CA GLY A 216 -10.86 22.91 -12.05
C GLY A 216 -11.90 23.15 -10.95
N ASN A 217 -13.15 22.84 -11.25
CA ASN A 217 -14.22 22.93 -10.26
C ASN A 217 -14.16 21.76 -9.27
N LEU A 218 -14.05 20.54 -9.78
CA LEU A 218 -14.14 19.32 -9.00
C LEU A 218 -12.97 18.37 -9.29
N LEU A 219 -12.42 17.79 -8.22
CA LEU A 219 -11.44 16.70 -8.23
C LEU A 219 -11.95 15.53 -7.38
N ILE A 220 -11.84 14.30 -7.91
CA ILE A 220 -12.17 13.09 -7.15
C ILE A 220 -10.89 12.33 -6.84
N ILE A 221 -10.65 12.04 -5.56
CA ILE A 221 -9.57 11.17 -5.11
C ILE A 221 -10.14 9.77 -4.92
N THR A 222 -9.73 8.84 -5.76
CA THR A 222 -10.16 7.44 -5.72
C THR A 222 -9.01 6.50 -5.33
N LYS A 223 -9.22 5.17 -5.36
CA LYS A 223 -8.23 4.20 -4.89
C LYS A 223 -7.34 3.63 -5.99
N SER A 224 -7.77 3.65 -7.23
CA SER A 224 -7.06 2.97 -8.30
C SER A 224 -6.99 3.80 -9.59
N MET A 225 -5.92 3.58 -10.37
CA MET A 225 -5.80 4.17 -11.71
C MET A 225 -6.95 3.75 -12.63
N LYS A 226 -7.50 2.55 -12.45
CA LYS A 226 -8.65 2.09 -13.23
C LYS A 226 -9.88 2.97 -12.99
N ASP A 227 -10.16 3.30 -11.71
CA ASP A 227 -11.26 4.23 -11.39
C ASP A 227 -10.98 5.64 -11.89
N VAL A 228 -9.72 6.11 -11.84
CA VAL A 228 -9.30 7.39 -12.43
C VAL A 228 -9.66 7.45 -13.91
N MET A 229 -9.31 6.41 -14.68
CA MET A 229 -9.64 6.32 -16.11
C MET A 229 -11.14 6.23 -16.36
N CYS A 230 -11.88 5.45 -15.57
CA CYS A 230 -13.34 5.41 -15.62
C CYS A 230 -13.98 6.77 -15.38
N LEU A 231 -13.50 7.51 -14.37
CA LEU A 231 -13.98 8.86 -14.09
C LEU A 231 -13.63 9.84 -15.21
N LYS A 232 -12.50 9.68 -15.88
CA LYS A 232 -12.15 10.46 -17.08
C LYS A 232 -13.15 10.23 -18.22
N GLU A 233 -13.53 8.98 -18.50
CA GLU A 233 -14.55 8.65 -19.52
C GLU A 233 -15.93 9.24 -19.15
N LEU A 234 -16.22 9.37 -17.85
CA LEU A 234 -17.42 10.03 -17.34
C LEU A 234 -17.33 11.57 -17.34
N GLY A 235 -16.18 12.15 -17.72
CA GLY A 235 -15.97 13.61 -17.82
C GLY A 235 -15.43 14.27 -16.56
N TYR A 236 -14.94 13.51 -15.58
CA TYR A 236 -14.45 14.03 -14.31
C TYR A 236 -12.92 13.99 -14.17
N ASN A 237 -12.36 14.98 -13.46
CA ASN A 237 -10.96 14.95 -13.05
C ASN A 237 -10.81 14.03 -11.83
N ALA A 238 -9.87 13.12 -11.91
CA ALA A 238 -9.61 12.20 -10.82
C ALA A 238 -8.14 11.84 -10.68
N ILE A 239 -7.74 11.48 -9.46
CA ILE A 239 -6.41 10.95 -9.12
C ILE A 239 -6.55 9.79 -8.16
N SER A 240 -5.48 9.02 -8.03
CA SER A 240 -5.37 8.03 -6.95
C SER A 240 -3.95 8.00 -6.36
N PRO A 241 -3.80 7.64 -5.07
CA PRO A 241 -2.48 7.43 -4.47
C PRO A 241 -1.74 6.26 -5.14
N SER A 242 -0.45 6.16 -4.87
CA SER A 242 0.42 5.10 -5.39
C SER A 242 0.00 3.70 -4.93
N SER A 243 -0.51 3.58 -3.70
CA SER A 243 -0.91 2.31 -3.10
C SER A 243 -2.14 2.42 -2.18
N GLU A 244 -2.69 1.28 -1.78
CA GLU A 244 -3.85 1.23 -0.87
C GLU A 244 -3.54 1.70 0.55
N SER A 245 -2.28 1.64 0.97
CA SER A 245 -1.83 2.04 2.32
C SER A 245 -1.42 3.50 2.41
N THR A 246 -1.24 4.18 1.27
CA THR A 246 -0.85 5.59 1.21
C THR A 246 -2.07 6.47 0.91
N PHE A 247 -1.94 7.76 1.20
CA PHE A 247 -2.82 8.81 0.72
C PHE A 247 -1.99 9.87 -0.01
N ILE A 248 -2.63 10.91 -0.50
CA ILE A 248 -1.95 12.03 -1.14
C ILE A 248 -1.08 12.73 -0.08
N PRO A 249 0.23 13.00 -0.34
CA PRO A 249 1.09 13.78 0.56
C PRO A 249 0.47 15.13 0.92
N ASP A 250 0.66 15.56 2.16
CA ASP A 250 -0.02 16.74 2.68
C ASP A 250 0.33 18.02 1.88
N ASP A 251 1.57 18.17 1.43
CA ASP A 251 2.04 19.27 0.56
C ASP A 251 1.39 19.23 -0.83
N ALA A 252 1.30 18.06 -1.46
CA ALA A 252 0.61 17.88 -2.73
C ALA A 252 -0.90 18.15 -2.59
N LEU A 253 -1.50 17.75 -1.48
CA LEU A 253 -2.91 18.03 -1.19
C LEU A 253 -3.19 19.51 -1.06
N GLU A 254 -2.31 20.28 -0.41
CA GLU A 254 -2.44 21.73 -0.29
C GLU A 254 -2.33 22.43 -1.66
N VAL A 255 -1.49 21.93 -2.56
CA VAL A 255 -1.45 22.41 -3.96
C VAL A 255 -2.77 22.12 -4.67
N LEU A 256 -3.32 20.91 -4.51
CA LEU A 256 -4.59 20.53 -5.12
C LEU A 256 -5.78 21.35 -4.60
N LYS A 257 -5.81 21.69 -3.30
CA LYS A 257 -6.83 22.58 -2.72
C LYS A 257 -6.81 24.00 -3.32
N LYS A 258 -5.67 24.46 -3.80
CA LYS A 258 -5.55 25.75 -4.51
C LYS A 258 -5.97 25.67 -5.98
N ARG A 259 -5.91 24.46 -6.58
CA ARG A 259 -6.25 24.22 -7.99
C ARG A 259 -7.73 23.89 -8.19
N PHE A 260 -8.36 23.23 -7.22
CA PHE A 260 -9.74 22.74 -7.34
C PHE A 260 -10.63 23.34 -6.25
N LYS A 261 -11.81 23.82 -6.66
CA LYS A 261 -12.79 24.41 -5.76
C LYS A 261 -13.34 23.33 -4.79
N HIS A 262 -13.56 22.14 -5.30
CA HIS A 262 -14.09 20.99 -4.53
C HIS A 262 -13.19 19.79 -4.71
N ILE A 263 -12.87 19.10 -3.63
CA ILE A 263 -12.15 17.82 -3.63
C ILE A 263 -12.96 16.82 -2.84
N LEU A 264 -13.31 15.70 -3.48
CA LEU A 264 -14.09 14.62 -2.88
C LEU A 264 -13.29 13.32 -2.85
N ILE A 265 -13.53 12.48 -1.83
CA ILE A 265 -12.94 11.17 -1.71
C ILE A 265 -13.99 10.12 -2.08
N CYS A 266 -13.65 9.18 -2.97
CA CYS A 266 -14.47 8.05 -3.34
C CYS A 266 -13.64 6.75 -3.30
N PHE A 267 -13.74 6.02 -2.18
CA PHE A 267 -13.05 4.73 -2.01
C PHE A 267 -14.02 3.57 -2.10
N ASP A 268 -13.48 2.35 -2.02
CA ASP A 268 -14.25 1.12 -2.10
C ASP A 268 -15.33 1.07 -1.02
N ARG A 269 -16.52 0.58 -1.39
CA ARG A 269 -17.64 0.32 -0.48
C ARG A 269 -17.46 -1.03 0.26
N ASP A 270 -16.28 -1.28 0.79
CA ASP A 270 -16.03 -2.38 1.72
C ASP A 270 -15.64 -1.84 3.11
N ALA A 271 -15.61 -2.70 4.12
CA ALA A 271 -15.33 -2.24 5.48
C ALA A 271 -13.96 -1.56 5.63
N PRO A 272 -12.85 -2.07 5.05
CA PRO A 272 -11.56 -1.37 5.05
C PRO A 272 -11.60 -0.03 4.32
N GLY A 273 -12.21 0.04 3.13
CA GLY A 273 -12.32 1.26 2.32
C GLY A 273 -13.09 2.36 3.05
N ILE A 274 -14.25 2.04 3.61
CA ILE A 274 -15.08 2.98 4.39
C ILE A 274 -14.31 3.48 5.62
N LYS A 275 -13.66 2.58 6.36
CA LYS A 275 -12.87 2.94 7.55
C LYS A 275 -11.73 3.90 7.20
N ASN A 276 -10.99 3.59 6.13
CA ASN A 276 -9.88 4.42 5.68
C ASN A 276 -10.36 5.78 5.17
N MET A 277 -11.41 5.80 4.36
CA MET A 277 -12.01 7.04 3.86
C MET A 277 -12.46 7.97 4.98
N ARG A 278 -13.14 7.45 6.02
CA ARG A 278 -13.53 8.22 7.20
C ARG A 278 -12.33 8.81 7.95
N LYS A 279 -11.28 8.00 8.15
CA LYS A 279 -10.04 8.45 8.79
C LYS A 279 -9.39 9.62 8.03
N ILE A 280 -9.34 9.52 6.71
CA ILE A 280 -8.76 10.56 5.85
C ILE A 280 -9.64 11.80 5.84
N SER A 281 -10.97 11.65 5.70
CA SER A 281 -11.93 12.75 5.78
C SER A 281 -11.79 13.56 7.07
N LEU A 282 -11.69 12.87 8.22
CA LEU A 282 -11.46 13.52 9.52
C LEU A 282 -10.10 14.25 9.59
N LYS A 283 -9.05 13.69 9.01
CA LYS A 283 -7.71 14.32 9.00
C LYS A 283 -7.66 15.55 8.10
N THR A 284 -8.29 15.50 6.93
CA THR A 284 -8.11 16.47 5.85
C THR A 284 -9.24 17.48 5.70
N GLY A 285 -10.39 17.21 6.34
CA GLY A 285 -11.63 17.99 6.15
C GLY A 285 -12.34 17.75 4.83
N LEU A 286 -11.86 16.81 3.99
CA LEU A 286 -12.44 16.55 2.68
C LEU A 286 -13.76 15.76 2.81
N ASN A 287 -14.75 16.17 2.01
CA ASN A 287 -15.98 15.41 1.87
C ASN A 287 -15.77 14.10 1.13
N CYS A 288 -16.65 13.13 1.39
CA CYS A 288 -16.56 11.83 0.75
C CYS A 288 -17.94 11.32 0.32
N PHE A 289 -17.94 10.48 -0.71
CA PHE A 289 -19.09 9.74 -1.16
C PHE A 289 -18.73 8.29 -1.49
N LEU A 290 -19.74 7.44 -1.63
CA LEU A 290 -19.58 6.03 -1.96
C LEU A 290 -20.47 5.67 -3.15
N VAL A 291 -20.02 4.75 -3.98
CA VAL A 291 -20.88 4.13 -5.00
C VAL A 291 -22.18 3.67 -4.35
N HIS A 292 -23.33 4.01 -4.94
CA HIS A 292 -24.62 3.71 -4.32
C HIS A 292 -24.87 2.19 -4.28
N LYS A 293 -25.38 1.69 -3.16
CA LYS A 293 -25.61 0.26 -2.90
C LYS A 293 -26.49 -0.45 -3.93
N LYS A 294 -27.38 0.30 -4.63
CA LYS A 294 -28.26 -0.25 -5.68
C LYS A 294 -27.46 -0.89 -6.82
N PHE A 295 -26.23 -0.43 -7.10
CA PHE A 295 -25.37 -0.94 -8.15
C PHE A 295 -24.65 -2.24 -7.80
N LYS A 296 -24.73 -2.71 -6.54
CA LYS A 296 -24.09 -3.94 -6.05
C LYS A 296 -22.59 -4.02 -6.39
N SER A 297 -21.92 -2.89 -6.40
CA SER A 297 -20.53 -2.71 -6.79
C SER A 297 -19.77 -1.99 -5.71
N LYS A 298 -18.48 -2.27 -5.55
CA LYS A 298 -17.66 -1.69 -4.48
C LYS A 298 -16.98 -0.38 -4.88
N ASP A 299 -16.65 -0.22 -6.16
CA ASP A 299 -15.96 0.93 -6.73
C ASP A 299 -16.58 1.38 -8.05
N ILE A 300 -16.08 2.49 -8.61
CA ILE A 300 -16.60 3.08 -9.86
C ILE A 300 -16.42 2.13 -11.05
N SER A 301 -15.24 1.51 -11.14
CA SER A 301 -14.95 0.61 -12.25
C SER A 301 -15.84 -0.64 -12.23
N ASP A 302 -16.09 -1.23 -11.08
CA ASP A 302 -17.04 -2.33 -10.93
C ASP A 302 -18.48 -1.88 -11.22
N ALA A 303 -18.85 -0.66 -10.84
CA ALA A 303 -20.18 -0.12 -11.13
C ALA A 303 -20.42 0.02 -12.63
N ILE A 304 -19.44 0.53 -13.38
CA ILE A 304 -19.52 0.65 -14.84
C ILE A 304 -19.56 -0.74 -15.50
N LYS A 305 -18.71 -1.66 -15.04
CA LYS A 305 -18.68 -3.03 -15.57
C LYS A 305 -20.01 -3.75 -15.41
N ASN A 306 -20.69 -3.57 -14.29
CA ASN A 306 -21.87 -4.34 -13.88
C ASN A 306 -23.20 -3.67 -14.25
N ASN A 307 -23.16 -2.42 -14.73
CA ASN A 307 -24.36 -1.64 -15.05
C ASN A 307 -24.15 -0.87 -16.37
N SER A 308 -25.21 -0.19 -16.86
CA SER A 308 -25.08 0.71 -18.01
C SER A 308 -24.21 1.93 -17.66
N PHE A 309 -23.31 2.30 -18.57
CA PHE A 309 -22.46 3.47 -18.44
C PHE A 309 -23.27 4.77 -18.25
N GLU A 310 -24.37 4.92 -19.02
CA GLU A 310 -25.26 6.08 -18.92
C GLU A 310 -25.93 6.18 -17.57
N VAL A 311 -26.36 5.06 -17.00
CA VAL A 311 -26.97 5.01 -15.66
C VAL A 311 -25.98 5.42 -14.58
N ILE A 312 -24.71 5.00 -14.69
CA ILE A 312 -23.67 5.40 -13.74
C ILE A 312 -23.32 6.88 -13.93
N ARG A 313 -23.24 7.37 -15.18
CA ARG A 313 -23.01 8.80 -15.48
C ARG A 313 -24.09 9.68 -14.90
N GLU A 314 -25.36 9.35 -15.12
CA GLU A 314 -26.48 10.12 -14.60
C GLU A 314 -26.50 10.15 -13.05
N TRP A 315 -26.34 8.98 -12.43
CA TRP A 315 -26.22 8.88 -10.97
C TRP A 315 -25.08 9.73 -10.42
N LEU A 316 -23.90 9.66 -11.06
CA LEU A 316 -22.74 10.41 -10.60
C LEU A 316 -22.96 11.92 -10.74
N ASN A 317 -23.50 12.38 -11.87
CA ASN A 317 -23.87 13.77 -12.09
C ASN A 317 -24.82 14.27 -11.00
N GLN A 318 -25.91 13.54 -10.71
CA GLN A 318 -26.87 13.90 -9.67
C GLN A 318 -26.22 13.91 -8.26
N THR A 319 -25.31 12.97 -7.99
CA THR A 319 -24.61 12.89 -6.71
C THR A 319 -23.66 14.07 -6.53
N LEU A 320 -22.89 14.42 -7.55
CA LEU A 320 -21.85 15.45 -7.48
C LEU A 320 -22.44 16.88 -7.53
N LYS A 321 -23.54 17.08 -8.24
CA LYS A 321 -24.25 18.37 -8.27
C LYS A 321 -24.57 18.89 -6.87
N ARG A 322 -24.93 18.00 -5.94
CA ARG A 322 -25.21 18.38 -4.53
C ARG A 322 -24.00 19.03 -3.83
N TYR A 323 -22.77 18.61 -4.17
CA TYR A 323 -21.56 19.19 -3.58
C TYR A 323 -21.17 20.53 -4.22
N GLU A 324 -21.63 20.81 -5.43
CA GLU A 324 -21.43 22.10 -6.11
C GLU A 324 -22.44 23.16 -5.61
N GLU A 325 -23.68 22.77 -5.30
CA GLU A 325 -24.76 23.66 -4.85
C GLU A 325 -24.64 24.08 -3.38
N PHE A 326 -24.11 23.26 -2.49
CA PHE A 326 -23.98 23.58 -1.06
C PHE A 326 -22.75 24.44 -0.70
N SER A 327 -21.96 24.87 -1.68
CA SER A 327 -20.73 25.62 -1.47
C SER A 327 -20.84 27.08 -1.96
N ASN A 328 -22.05 27.53 -2.26
CA ASN A 328 -22.43 28.92 -2.47
C ASN A 328 -23.14 29.40 -1.20
#